data_2f0f565ffe28a8d3c321ba78733fa781
#
_entry.id   2f0f565ffe28a8d3c321ba78733fa781
#
_cell.length_a   1.000
_cell.length_b   1.000
_cell.length_c   1.000
_cell.angle_alpha   90.00
_cell.angle_beta   90.00
_cell.angle_gamma   90.00
#
_symmetry.space_group_name_H-M   'P 1'
#
loop_
_entity.id
_entity.type
_entity.pdbx_description
1 polymer ?
#
loop_
_entity_poly.entity_id
_entity_poly.type
_entity_poly.pdbx_seq_one_letter_code
_entity_poly.pdbx_strand_id
1 'polypeptide(L)'
;MFGGIYRGKKVLLTGHTGFKGSWLAVWLEQLGAEVCGISLAPDTEPAHFTLVSPAVKSEICDIRDRQKLTQVLQNFQPEIVFHLAAQPLVRKSYREPVETLETNIIGTANVLEACRETASVQAIVAISSDKCYENRERQIGYRETDPMGGYDPYSASKGCMELVLSCYRRSFFNPADYGSKHHILLGSARAGNVIGGGDWAEDRLVPDMMKAAAAGVPVQIRNPRSTRPWQHVLEPLSGYLLLGEKLLKGEKDFAEGWNFGPAHDGTITVAETAASLARCWDAVQITTPPQTDQPHEACLLKLDCAKAAERLLWHGVLTPEETFQLTAQWYKAFYLEHKLLTREQITFYISKAEERGLTWTK
;
A
#
# COMPACT_ATOMS: atom_id res chain seq x y z
N MET A 1 -3.34 -19.94 5.94
CA MET A 1 -3.00 -18.50 5.97
C MET A 1 -4.07 -17.73 6.73
N PHE A 2 -3.67 -16.82 7.61
CA PHE A 2 -4.56 -15.95 8.40
C PHE A 2 -5.71 -16.73 9.10
N GLY A 3 -5.43 -17.93 9.59
CA GLY A 3 -6.45 -18.80 10.20
C GLY A 3 -7.66 -19.12 9.32
N GLY A 4 -7.57 -18.93 8.01
CA GLY A 4 -8.68 -19.12 7.05
C GLY A 4 -9.79 -18.07 7.15
N ILE A 5 -9.58 -16.95 7.86
CA ILE A 5 -10.63 -15.97 8.19
C ILE A 5 -11.24 -15.29 6.97
N TYR A 6 -10.49 -15.18 5.87
CA TYR A 6 -10.95 -14.51 4.65
C TYR A 6 -11.84 -15.38 3.75
N ARG A 7 -11.85 -16.71 3.96
CA ARG A 7 -12.64 -17.62 3.12
C ARG A 7 -14.13 -17.32 3.23
N GLY A 8 -14.75 -16.99 2.10
CA GLY A 8 -16.17 -16.65 2.01
C GLY A 8 -16.53 -15.28 2.62
N LYS A 9 -15.55 -14.50 3.11
CA LYS A 9 -15.78 -13.16 3.63
C LYS A 9 -16.04 -12.17 2.51
N LYS A 10 -17.01 -11.30 2.71
CA LYS A 10 -17.27 -10.15 1.84
C LYS A 10 -16.30 -9.02 2.16
N VAL A 11 -15.38 -8.76 1.24
CA VAL A 11 -14.32 -7.76 1.38
C VAL A 11 -14.57 -6.61 0.42
N LEU A 12 -14.67 -5.38 0.94
CA LEU A 12 -14.64 -4.20 0.11
C LEU A 12 -13.20 -3.70 -0.02
N LEU A 13 -12.76 -3.44 -1.25
CA LEU A 13 -11.43 -2.94 -1.55
C LEU A 13 -11.51 -1.63 -2.32
N THR A 14 -11.23 -0.48 -1.69
CA THR A 14 -11.13 0.77 -2.44
C THR A 14 -9.76 0.91 -3.07
N GLY A 15 -9.68 1.45 -4.30
CA GLY A 15 -8.41 1.58 -5.02
C GLY A 15 -7.92 0.27 -5.65
N HIS A 16 -8.82 -0.66 -5.94
CA HIS A 16 -8.49 -2.00 -6.47
C HIS A 16 -7.86 -1.98 -7.87
N THR A 17 -8.08 -0.94 -8.67
CA THR A 17 -7.46 -0.79 -10.00
C THR A 17 -6.02 -0.32 -9.94
N GLY A 18 -5.59 0.28 -8.81
CA GLY A 18 -4.23 0.75 -8.60
C GLY A 18 -3.25 -0.38 -8.31
N PHE A 19 -1.96 -0.07 -8.31
CA PHE A 19 -0.86 -1.03 -8.14
C PHE A 19 -1.02 -1.93 -6.89
N LYS A 20 -1.03 -1.37 -5.68
CA LYS A 20 -1.18 -2.17 -4.45
C LYS A 20 -2.55 -2.87 -4.37
N GLY A 21 -3.61 -2.18 -4.81
CA GLY A 21 -4.96 -2.71 -4.76
C GLY A 21 -5.15 -3.94 -5.64
N SER A 22 -4.56 -3.96 -6.83
CA SER A 22 -4.65 -5.10 -7.74
C SER A 22 -3.88 -6.33 -7.23
N TRP A 23 -2.72 -6.15 -6.59
CA TRP A 23 -2.02 -7.24 -5.90
C TRP A 23 -2.83 -7.79 -4.72
N LEU A 24 -3.41 -6.91 -3.91
CA LEU A 24 -4.27 -7.32 -2.78
C LEU A 24 -5.51 -8.05 -3.27
N ALA A 25 -6.13 -7.60 -4.37
CA ALA A 25 -7.27 -8.26 -4.98
C ALA A 25 -6.97 -9.71 -5.38
N VAL A 26 -5.81 -9.95 -6.03
CA VAL A 26 -5.34 -11.30 -6.39
C VAL A 26 -5.10 -12.15 -5.14
N TRP A 27 -4.50 -11.58 -4.09
CA TRP A 27 -4.25 -12.35 -2.87
C TRP A 27 -5.53 -12.69 -2.12
N LEU A 28 -6.48 -11.75 -2.01
CA LEU A 28 -7.80 -11.98 -1.43
C LEU A 28 -8.60 -13.06 -2.20
N GLU A 29 -8.52 -13.06 -3.55
CA GLU A 29 -9.08 -14.12 -4.37
C GLU A 29 -8.48 -15.49 -4.02
N GLN A 30 -7.14 -15.59 -3.89
CA GLN A 30 -6.47 -16.84 -3.47
C GLN A 30 -6.85 -17.28 -2.04
N LEU A 31 -7.18 -16.33 -1.17
CA LEU A 31 -7.69 -16.60 0.17
C LEU A 31 -9.17 -17.03 0.19
N GLY A 32 -9.84 -17.01 -0.96
CA GLY A 32 -11.25 -17.39 -1.12
C GLY A 32 -12.24 -16.34 -0.62
N ALA A 33 -11.86 -15.06 -0.61
CA ALA A 33 -12.75 -13.97 -0.27
C ALA A 33 -13.67 -13.62 -1.45
N GLU A 34 -14.87 -13.10 -1.16
CA GLU A 34 -15.76 -12.44 -2.12
C GLU A 34 -15.40 -10.95 -2.13
N VAL A 35 -14.81 -10.45 -3.23
CA VAL A 35 -14.26 -9.10 -3.28
C VAL A 35 -15.12 -8.18 -4.14
N CYS A 36 -15.53 -7.03 -3.57
CA CYS A 36 -16.06 -5.89 -4.31
C CYS A 36 -15.03 -4.76 -4.30
N GLY A 37 -14.65 -4.30 -5.48
CA GLY A 37 -13.70 -3.21 -5.66
C GLY A 37 -14.40 -1.90 -6.00
N ILE A 38 -14.02 -0.80 -5.34
CA ILE A 38 -14.42 0.57 -5.67
C ILE A 38 -13.17 1.36 -6.08
N SER A 39 -13.16 1.94 -7.27
CA SER A 39 -12.05 2.76 -7.76
C SER A 39 -12.48 3.62 -8.95
N LEU A 40 -11.62 4.57 -9.32
CA LEU A 40 -11.63 5.13 -10.67
C LEU A 40 -11.17 4.06 -11.68
N ALA A 41 -11.38 4.32 -12.97
CA ALA A 41 -10.76 3.51 -14.02
C ALA A 41 -9.23 3.49 -13.85
N PRO A 42 -8.52 2.44 -14.31
CA PRO A 42 -7.06 2.44 -14.33
C PRO A 42 -6.52 3.68 -15.04
N ASP A 43 -5.50 4.30 -14.46
CA ASP A 43 -4.87 5.54 -14.94
C ASP A 43 -3.59 5.30 -15.75
N THR A 44 -3.22 4.03 -15.96
CA THR A 44 -2.04 3.62 -16.76
C THR A 44 -2.41 2.61 -17.83
N GLU A 45 -1.66 2.61 -18.93
CA GLU A 45 -1.71 1.61 -19.98
C GLU A 45 -0.28 1.11 -20.26
N PRO A 46 0.04 -0.15 -19.96
CA PRO A 46 -0.83 -1.20 -19.39
C PRO A 46 -1.21 -0.93 -17.91
N ALA A 47 -2.26 -1.61 -17.42
CA ALA A 47 -2.68 -1.57 -16.03
C ALA A 47 -2.66 -2.96 -15.41
N HIS A 48 -2.02 -3.11 -14.26
CA HIS A 48 -1.86 -4.42 -13.61
C HIS A 48 -3.20 -5.10 -13.32
N PHE A 49 -4.19 -4.35 -12.83
CA PHE A 49 -5.53 -4.89 -12.57
C PHE A 49 -6.17 -5.51 -13.82
N THR A 50 -6.09 -4.82 -14.96
CA THR A 50 -6.63 -5.31 -16.23
C THR A 50 -5.92 -6.57 -16.71
N LEU A 51 -4.60 -6.62 -16.54
CA LEU A 51 -3.76 -7.75 -16.96
C LEU A 51 -4.03 -9.01 -16.11
N VAL A 52 -4.01 -8.89 -14.78
CA VAL A 52 -4.18 -10.05 -13.87
C VAL A 52 -5.63 -10.49 -13.74
N SER A 53 -6.58 -9.61 -14.06
CA SER A 53 -8.02 -9.85 -14.10
C SER A 53 -8.54 -10.72 -12.93
N PRO A 54 -8.40 -10.26 -11.68
CA PRO A 54 -8.84 -11.05 -10.52
C PRO A 54 -10.39 -11.13 -10.49
N ALA A 55 -10.92 -12.14 -9.82
CA ALA A 55 -12.35 -12.32 -9.62
C ALA A 55 -12.92 -11.28 -8.62
N VAL A 56 -13.06 -10.04 -9.07
CA VAL A 56 -13.54 -8.91 -8.29
C VAL A 56 -14.78 -8.32 -8.96
N LYS A 57 -15.84 -8.09 -8.18
CA LYS A 57 -16.95 -7.24 -8.62
C LYS A 57 -16.46 -5.79 -8.63
N SER A 58 -16.10 -5.27 -9.81
CA SER A 58 -15.54 -3.93 -9.96
C SER A 58 -16.63 -2.88 -10.16
N GLU A 59 -16.64 -1.86 -9.29
CA GLU A 59 -17.53 -0.69 -9.37
C GLU A 59 -16.68 0.57 -9.61
N ILE A 60 -16.88 1.23 -10.76
CA ILE A 60 -16.25 2.52 -11.04
C ILE A 60 -16.96 3.60 -10.26
N CYS A 61 -16.30 4.10 -9.22
CA CYS A 61 -16.83 5.11 -8.31
C CYS A 61 -15.69 5.93 -7.69
N ASP A 62 -15.86 7.25 -7.67
CA ASP A 62 -14.98 8.15 -6.92
C ASP A 62 -15.37 8.12 -5.44
N ILE A 63 -14.39 7.98 -4.54
CA ILE A 63 -14.64 8.02 -3.09
C ILE A 63 -15.11 9.39 -2.59
N ARG A 64 -15.01 10.43 -3.41
CA ARG A 64 -15.60 11.75 -3.14
C ARG A 64 -17.11 11.77 -3.33
N ASP A 65 -17.67 10.85 -4.14
CA ASP A 65 -19.11 10.65 -4.29
C ASP A 65 -19.67 9.78 -3.15
N ARG A 66 -19.94 10.42 -2.01
CA ARG A 66 -20.43 9.75 -0.80
C ARG A 66 -21.72 8.95 -1.06
N GLN A 67 -22.65 9.49 -1.87
CA GLN A 67 -23.94 8.83 -2.09
C GLN A 67 -23.75 7.50 -2.81
N LYS A 68 -23.01 7.49 -3.92
CA LYS A 68 -22.72 6.28 -4.69
C LYS A 68 -21.92 5.29 -3.87
N LEU A 69 -20.91 5.75 -3.12
CA LEU A 69 -20.09 4.94 -2.22
C LEU A 69 -20.95 4.21 -1.17
N THR A 70 -21.81 4.94 -0.46
CA THR A 70 -22.74 4.37 0.53
C THR A 70 -23.68 3.34 -0.11
N GLN A 71 -24.21 3.63 -1.29
CA GLN A 71 -25.08 2.68 -2.01
C GLN A 71 -24.34 1.37 -2.35
N VAL A 72 -23.09 1.43 -2.79
CA VAL A 72 -22.30 0.23 -3.10
C VAL A 72 -22.07 -0.60 -1.83
N LEU A 73 -21.68 0.02 -0.71
CA LEU A 73 -21.49 -0.69 0.56
C LEU A 73 -22.81 -1.34 1.04
N GLN A 74 -23.91 -0.60 1.01
CA GLN A 74 -25.20 -1.12 1.44
C GLN A 74 -25.71 -2.26 0.56
N ASN A 75 -25.44 -2.25 -0.74
CA ASN A 75 -25.83 -3.33 -1.65
C ASN A 75 -24.94 -4.56 -1.48
N PHE A 76 -23.63 -4.38 -1.26
CA PHE A 76 -22.68 -5.49 -1.15
C PHE A 76 -22.63 -6.09 0.26
N GLN A 77 -22.84 -5.27 1.30
CA GLN A 77 -22.78 -5.66 2.71
C GLN A 77 -21.41 -6.28 3.08
N PRO A 78 -20.28 -5.53 2.96
CA PRO A 78 -18.96 -6.04 3.31
C PRO A 78 -18.80 -6.25 4.82
N GLU A 79 -18.01 -7.25 5.22
CA GLU A 79 -17.63 -7.49 6.61
C GLU A 79 -16.32 -6.78 6.97
N ILE A 80 -15.44 -6.61 5.99
CA ILE A 80 -14.18 -5.85 6.13
C ILE A 80 -13.97 -4.92 4.94
N VAL A 81 -13.38 -3.76 5.23
CA VAL A 81 -13.00 -2.76 4.23
C VAL A 81 -11.50 -2.52 4.27
N PHE A 82 -10.81 -2.73 3.14
CA PHE A 82 -9.46 -2.26 2.90
C PHE A 82 -9.52 -0.97 2.09
N HIS A 83 -9.12 0.14 2.72
CA HIS A 83 -9.18 1.46 2.08
C HIS A 83 -7.81 1.87 1.55
N LEU A 84 -7.58 1.64 0.23
CA LEU A 84 -6.33 1.98 -0.47
C LEU A 84 -6.49 3.14 -1.45
N ALA A 85 -7.72 3.53 -1.79
CA ALA A 85 -7.97 4.63 -2.73
C ALA A 85 -7.34 5.93 -2.22
N ALA A 86 -6.51 6.55 -3.06
CA ALA A 86 -5.85 7.82 -2.78
C ALA A 86 -5.29 8.40 -4.08
N GLN A 87 -5.03 9.71 -4.12
CA GLN A 87 -4.08 10.29 -5.05
C GLN A 87 -2.66 10.08 -4.46
N PRO A 88 -1.80 9.20 -5.06
CA PRO A 88 -0.57 8.75 -4.41
C PRO A 88 0.71 9.45 -4.89
N LEU A 89 0.62 10.37 -5.85
CA LEU A 89 1.77 10.95 -6.55
C LEU A 89 2.13 12.33 -5.98
N VAL A 90 3.35 12.43 -5.40
CA VAL A 90 3.86 13.69 -4.83
C VAL A 90 3.88 14.81 -5.86
N ARG A 91 4.41 14.56 -7.08
CA ARG A 91 4.50 15.61 -8.12
C ARG A 91 3.12 16.06 -8.61
N LYS A 92 2.17 15.14 -8.75
CA LYS A 92 0.78 15.48 -9.07
C LYS A 92 0.17 16.38 -7.99
N SER A 93 0.49 16.15 -6.70
CA SER A 93 -0.04 16.96 -5.61
C SER A 93 0.39 18.43 -5.65
N TYR A 94 1.56 18.74 -6.21
CA TYR A 94 1.98 20.11 -6.45
C TYR A 94 1.20 20.78 -7.58
N ARG A 95 0.79 20.04 -8.60
CA ARG A 95 -0.04 20.53 -9.71
C ARG A 95 -1.51 20.63 -9.34
N GLU A 96 -2.00 19.69 -8.53
CA GLU A 96 -3.40 19.52 -8.18
C GLU A 96 -3.57 19.37 -6.65
N PRO A 97 -3.21 20.41 -5.86
CA PRO A 97 -3.21 20.29 -4.40
C PRO A 97 -4.62 20.09 -3.81
N VAL A 98 -5.62 20.81 -4.32
CA VAL A 98 -7.00 20.73 -3.82
C VAL A 98 -7.57 19.34 -4.07
N GLU A 99 -7.45 18.80 -5.30
CA GLU A 99 -7.90 17.45 -5.62
C GLU A 99 -7.24 16.40 -4.74
N THR A 100 -5.93 16.56 -4.46
CA THR A 100 -5.19 15.67 -3.56
C THR A 100 -5.77 15.67 -2.14
N LEU A 101 -6.06 16.86 -1.60
CA LEU A 101 -6.64 17.02 -0.27
C LEU A 101 -8.09 16.48 -0.22
N GLU A 102 -8.91 16.81 -1.20
CA GLU A 102 -10.29 16.29 -1.30
C GLU A 102 -10.31 14.76 -1.37
N THR A 103 -9.48 14.16 -2.23
CA THR A 103 -9.44 12.71 -2.39
C THR A 103 -8.93 12.03 -1.11
N ASN A 104 -7.80 12.48 -0.57
CA ASN A 104 -7.14 11.76 0.51
C ASN A 104 -7.76 12.02 1.88
N ILE A 105 -8.34 13.20 2.11
CA ILE A 105 -8.92 13.58 3.41
C ILE A 105 -10.44 13.36 3.37
N ILE A 106 -11.14 14.08 2.50
CA ILE A 106 -12.61 14.03 2.45
C ILE A 106 -13.07 12.68 1.91
N GLY A 107 -12.41 12.14 0.88
CA GLY A 107 -12.69 10.79 0.37
C GLY A 107 -12.55 9.74 1.46
N THR A 108 -11.51 9.81 2.32
CA THR A 108 -11.38 8.92 3.48
C THR A 108 -12.53 9.09 4.48
N ALA A 109 -12.92 10.33 4.80
CA ALA A 109 -14.05 10.57 5.69
C ALA A 109 -15.36 9.99 5.11
N ASN A 110 -15.58 10.11 3.79
CA ASN A 110 -16.74 9.51 3.13
C ASN A 110 -16.74 7.97 3.25
N VAL A 111 -15.58 7.33 3.08
CA VAL A 111 -15.45 5.86 3.26
C VAL A 111 -15.81 5.46 4.69
N LEU A 112 -15.31 6.19 5.69
CA LEU A 112 -15.60 5.91 7.10
C LEU A 112 -17.08 6.12 7.46
N GLU A 113 -17.73 7.15 6.90
CA GLU A 113 -19.16 7.37 7.07
C GLU A 113 -19.99 6.27 6.42
N ALA A 114 -19.65 5.88 5.19
CA ALA A 114 -20.31 4.77 4.52
C ALA A 114 -20.18 3.45 5.31
N CYS A 115 -19.02 3.21 5.91
CA CYS A 115 -18.81 2.06 6.80
C CYS A 115 -19.69 2.16 8.07
N ARG A 116 -19.78 3.35 8.69
CA ARG A 116 -20.59 3.59 9.88
C ARG A 116 -22.08 3.37 9.63
N GLU A 117 -22.55 3.66 8.41
CA GLU A 117 -23.93 3.49 7.97
C GLU A 117 -24.25 2.07 7.44
N THR A 118 -23.24 1.16 7.40
CA THR A 118 -23.41 -0.21 6.88
C THR A 118 -23.23 -1.24 7.99
N ALA A 119 -24.34 -1.85 8.40
CA ALA A 119 -24.39 -2.70 9.59
C ALA A 119 -23.51 -3.96 9.53
N SER A 120 -23.16 -4.45 8.33
CA SER A 120 -22.32 -5.64 8.16
C SER A 120 -20.83 -5.40 8.40
N VAL A 121 -20.36 -4.14 8.37
CA VAL A 121 -18.93 -3.81 8.52
C VAL A 121 -18.49 -4.06 9.95
N GLN A 122 -17.46 -4.88 10.12
CA GLN A 122 -16.85 -5.25 11.40
C GLN A 122 -15.42 -4.71 11.53
N ALA A 123 -14.69 -4.61 10.41
CA ALA A 123 -13.30 -4.21 10.41
C ALA A 123 -12.99 -3.22 9.27
N ILE A 124 -12.13 -2.25 9.54
CA ILE A 124 -11.62 -1.30 8.55
C ILE A 124 -10.10 -1.24 8.69
N VAL A 125 -9.38 -1.51 7.61
CA VAL A 125 -7.94 -1.29 7.49
C VAL A 125 -7.73 -0.15 6.49
N ALA A 126 -7.29 1.00 6.98
CA ALA A 126 -7.05 2.19 6.15
C ALA A 126 -5.55 2.36 5.88
N ILE A 127 -5.17 2.47 4.60
CA ILE A 127 -3.78 2.52 4.19
C ILE A 127 -3.34 3.96 3.94
N SER A 128 -2.45 4.46 4.79
CA SER A 128 -1.82 5.75 4.61
C SER A 128 -0.40 5.60 4.02
N SER A 129 0.60 6.26 4.59
CA SER A 129 1.96 6.29 4.05
C SER A 129 2.95 6.59 5.18
N ASP A 130 4.23 6.25 4.99
CA ASP A 130 5.35 6.78 5.78
C ASP A 130 5.43 8.32 5.75
N LYS A 131 4.96 8.93 4.67
CA LYS A 131 4.93 10.40 4.49
C LYS A 131 3.88 11.12 5.34
N CYS A 132 3.11 10.40 6.16
CA CYS A 132 2.16 11.02 7.11
C CYS A 132 2.85 11.67 8.32
N TYR A 133 4.12 11.36 8.56
CA TYR A 133 4.87 11.93 9.69
C TYR A 133 5.45 13.30 9.37
N GLU A 134 5.57 14.14 10.40
CA GLU A 134 6.38 15.37 10.36
C GLU A 134 7.85 15.02 10.14
N ASN A 135 8.29 15.04 8.88
CA ASN A 135 9.62 14.58 8.53
C ASN A 135 10.70 15.61 8.89
N ARG A 136 11.54 15.27 9.87
CA ARG A 136 12.72 16.05 10.30
C ARG A 136 14.02 15.43 9.83
N GLU A 137 13.96 14.52 8.85
CA GLU A 137 15.12 13.84 8.24
C GLU A 137 16.07 13.18 9.27
N ARG A 138 15.49 12.59 10.32
CA ARG A 138 16.27 11.92 11.39
C ARG A 138 16.67 10.51 10.95
N GLN A 139 17.81 10.03 11.48
CA GLN A 139 18.29 8.67 11.20
C GLN A 139 17.48 7.57 11.91
N ILE A 140 16.84 7.91 13.02
CA ILE A 140 15.97 6.98 13.75
C ILE A 140 14.59 6.92 13.07
N GLY A 141 14.08 5.71 12.87
CA GLY A 141 12.76 5.48 12.26
C GLY A 141 11.62 6.17 13.02
N TYR A 142 10.58 6.58 12.28
CA TYR A 142 9.36 7.17 12.85
C TYR A 142 8.50 6.08 13.47
N ARG A 143 8.05 6.34 14.71
CA ARG A 143 7.15 5.49 15.47
C ARG A 143 5.71 5.95 15.32
N GLU A 144 4.77 5.07 15.60
CA GLU A 144 3.33 5.37 15.51
C GLU A 144 2.89 6.51 16.44
N THR A 145 3.67 6.83 17.46
CA THR A 145 3.46 7.94 18.41
C THR A 145 4.08 9.27 17.97
N ASP A 146 4.85 9.28 16.89
CA ASP A 146 5.47 10.50 16.40
C ASP A 146 4.44 11.46 15.76
N PRO A 147 4.71 12.78 15.77
CA PRO A 147 3.79 13.76 15.21
C PRO A 147 3.48 13.52 13.73
N MET A 148 2.22 13.73 13.35
CA MET A 148 1.79 13.77 11.96
C MET A 148 2.10 15.14 11.35
N GLY A 149 2.39 15.15 10.04
CA GLY A 149 2.71 16.39 9.31
C GLY A 149 2.85 16.13 7.82
N GLY A 150 3.63 16.96 7.15
CA GLY A 150 3.96 16.78 5.75
C GLY A 150 4.37 18.09 5.09
N TYR A 151 5.47 18.09 4.37
CA TYR A 151 5.99 19.27 3.68
C TYR A 151 5.22 19.57 2.39
N ASP A 152 4.94 18.55 1.59
CA ASP A 152 4.22 18.69 0.32
C ASP A 152 2.72 18.37 0.50
N PRO A 153 1.84 18.75 -0.46
CA PRO A 153 0.40 18.54 -0.34
C PRO A 153 0.00 17.06 -0.20
N TYR A 154 0.73 16.13 -0.82
CA TYR A 154 0.49 14.70 -0.66
C TYR A 154 0.82 14.23 0.77
N SER A 155 2.00 14.59 1.26
CA SER A 155 2.44 14.24 2.63
C SER A 155 1.49 14.82 3.67
N ALA A 156 1.16 16.12 3.55
CA ALA A 156 0.16 16.78 4.40
C ALA A 156 -1.20 16.07 4.36
N SER A 157 -1.68 15.67 3.16
CA SER A 157 -2.94 14.95 3.01
C SER A 157 -2.94 13.60 3.75
N LYS A 158 -1.80 12.89 3.76
CA LYS A 158 -1.66 11.62 4.48
C LYS A 158 -1.57 11.82 6.00
N GLY A 159 -0.93 12.88 6.47
CA GLY A 159 -0.98 13.29 7.88
C GLY A 159 -2.41 13.63 8.33
N CYS A 160 -3.13 14.43 7.54
CA CYS A 160 -4.53 14.74 7.80
C CYS A 160 -5.43 13.50 7.76
N MET A 161 -5.20 12.57 6.82
CA MET A 161 -5.91 11.29 6.79
C MET A 161 -5.75 10.53 8.12
N GLU A 162 -4.54 10.43 8.66
CA GLU A 162 -4.32 9.78 9.97
C GLU A 162 -5.03 10.51 11.13
N LEU A 163 -5.12 11.84 11.09
CA LEU A 163 -5.90 12.61 12.06
C LEU A 163 -7.41 12.31 11.94
N VAL A 164 -7.94 12.19 10.72
CA VAL A 164 -9.34 11.79 10.46
C VAL A 164 -9.57 10.37 11.01
N LEU A 165 -8.68 9.40 10.70
CA LEU A 165 -8.79 8.03 11.21
C LEU A 165 -8.76 8.00 12.75
N SER A 166 -7.88 8.79 13.38
CA SER A 166 -7.81 8.92 14.84
C SER A 166 -9.09 9.53 15.41
N CYS A 167 -9.64 10.56 14.76
CA CYS A 167 -10.91 11.16 15.15
C CYS A 167 -12.05 10.13 15.14
N TYR A 168 -12.22 9.39 14.04
CA TYR A 168 -13.27 8.38 13.93
C TYR A 168 -13.10 7.24 14.92
N ARG A 169 -11.88 6.76 15.13
CA ARG A 169 -11.56 5.72 16.12
C ARG A 169 -11.94 6.15 17.53
N ARG A 170 -11.75 7.42 17.89
CA ARG A 170 -12.04 7.93 19.24
C ARG A 170 -13.50 8.32 19.42
N SER A 171 -14.18 8.80 18.37
CA SER A 171 -15.52 9.36 18.46
C SER A 171 -16.63 8.37 18.13
N PHE A 172 -16.42 7.48 17.14
CA PHE A 172 -17.46 6.60 16.61
C PHE A 172 -17.12 5.10 16.74
N PHE A 173 -15.84 4.75 16.68
CA PHE A 173 -15.34 3.37 16.71
C PHE A 173 -14.40 3.15 17.90
N ASN A 174 -14.74 3.71 19.07
CA ASN A 174 -13.86 3.66 20.25
C ASN A 174 -13.73 2.21 20.75
N PRO A 175 -12.51 1.64 20.79
CA PRO A 175 -12.30 0.27 21.25
C PRO A 175 -12.84 -0.03 22.66
N ALA A 176 -12.96 1.00 23.52
CA ALA A 176 -13.57 0.85 24.84
C ALA A 176 -15.08 0.58 24.78
N ASP A 177 -15.75 1.05 23.72
CA ASP A 177 -17.18 0.90 23.49
C ASP A 177 -17.53 -0.28 22.55
N TYR A 178 -16.51 -1.01 22.07
CA TYR A 178 -16.69 -2.15 21.18
C TYR A 178 -17.53 -3.25 21.83
N GLY A 179 -18.52 -3.76 21.10
CA GLY A 179 -19.47 -4.76 21.57
C GLY A 179 -20.63 -4.21 22.41
N SER A 180 -20.60 -2.91 22.79
CA SER A 180 -21.68 -2.27 23.55
C SER A 180 -22.41 -1.18 22.77
N LYS A 181 -21.66 -0.28 22.07
CA LYS A 181 -22.25 0.81 21.28
C LYS A 181 -22.05 0.62 19.77
N HIS A 182 -21.03 -0.10 19.37
CA HIS A 182 -20.70 -0.43 18.00
C HIS A 182 -19.94 -1.75 17.90
N HIS A 183 -19.72 -2.24 16.67
CA HIS A 183 -19.00 -3.50 16.41
C HIS A 183 -17.95 -3.34 15.30
N ILE A 184 -17.49 -2.10 15.04
CA ILE A 184 -16.48 -1.78 14.03
C ILE A 184 -15.14 -1.52 14.71
N LEU A 185 -14.08 -2.19 14.26
CA LEU A 185 -12.70 -1.90 14.65
C LEU A 185 -11.97 -1.26 13.48
N LEU A 186 -11.26 -0.14 13.74
CA LEU A 186 -10.55 0.65 12.74
C LEU A 186 -9.04 0.65 13.03
N GLY A 187 -8.26 0.05 12.14
CA GLY A 187 -6.80 0.14 12.11
C GLY A 187 -6.29 0.98 10.93
N SER A 188 -5.14 1.62 11.10
CA SER A 188 -4.42 2.25 9.99
C SER A 188 -3.06 1.58 9.77
N ALA A 189 -2.64 1.49 8.51
CA ALA A 189 -1.39 0.87 8.10
C ALA A 189 -0.55 1.86 7.28
N ARG A 190 0.69 2.08 7.70
CA ARG A 190 1.64 3.01 7.11
C ARG A 190 2.76 2.23 6.45
N ALA A 191 3.01 2.46 5.18
CA ALA A 191 4.10 1.84 4.45
C ALA A 191 4.61 2.79 3.36
N GLY A 192 5.91 2.78 3.11
CA GLY A 192 6.54 3.61 2.09
C GLY A 192 7.44 2.81 1.15
N ASN A 193 7.79 3.43 0.02
CA ASN A 193 8.75 2.91 -0.96
C ASN A 193 8.50 1.46 -1.40
N VAL A 194 7.26 1.17 -1.73
CA VAL A 194 6.81 -0.15 -2.15
C VAL A 194 7.05 -0.33 -3.65
N ILE A 195 7.70 -1.42 -4.03
CA ILE A 195 7.97 -1.82 -5.41
C ILE A 195 7.49 -3.24 -5.70
N GLY A 196 7.34 -3.56 -6.97
CA GLY A 196 6.89 -4.86 -7.46
C GLY A 196 6.49 -4.76 -8.91
N GLY A 197 6.20 -5.87 -9.55
CA GLY A 197 5.73 -5.88 -10.92
C GLY A 197 4.36 -5.23 -11.10
N GLY A 198 4.12 -4.67 -12.28
CA GLY A 198 2.81 -4.10 -12.60
C GLY A 198 2.54 -2.69 -12.09
N ASP A 199 3.56 -1.94 -11.65
CA ASP A 199 3.47 -0.51 -11.41
C ASP A 199 3.95 0.23 -12.67
N TRP A 200 3.09 1.03 -13.28
CA TRP A 200 3.42 1.88 -14.43
C TRP A 200 3.21 3.36 -14.15
N ALA A 201 3.01 3.72 -12.88
CA ALA A 201 2.83 5.12 -12.50
C ALA A 201 4.01 6.00 -12.93
N GLU A 202 3.69 7.23 -13.31
CA GLU A 202 4.68 8.23 -13.72
C GLU A 202 5.54 8.70 -12.53
N ASP A 203 6.73 9.21 -12.85
CA ASP A 203 7.65 9.83 -11.89
C ASP A 203 8.08 8.90 -10.73
N ARG A 204 8.03 7.58 -10.93
CA ARG A 204 8.53 6.58 -10.00
C ARG A 204 9.78 5.90 -10.54
N LEU A 205 10.84 5.88 -9.73
CA LEU A 205 12.16 5.38 -10.12
C LEU A 205 12.11 3.97 -10.77
N VAL A 206 11.57 2.99 -10.05
CA VAL A 206 11.61 1.58 -10.52
C VAL A 206 10.73 1.36 -11.75
N PRO A 207 9.46 1.80 -11.79
CA PRO A 207 8.66 1.77 -13.02
C PRO A 207 9.33 2.43 -14.21
N ASP A 208 9.94 3.62 -14.04
CA ASP A 208 10.62 4.33 -15.12
C ASP A 208 11.85 3.58 -15.62
N MET A 209 12.61 2.94 -14.72
CA MET A 209 13.74 2.07 -15.09
C MET A 209 13.28 0.85 -15.88
N MET A 210 12.20 0.20 -15.48
CA MET A 210 11.69 -0.99 -16.17
C MET A 210 11.11 -0.66 -17.54
N LYS A 211 10.39 0.47 -17.66
CA LYS A 211 9.90 0.97 -18.95
C LYS A 211 11.06 1.30 -19.91
N ALA A 212 12.09 1.99 -19.40
CA ALA A 212 13.26 2.37 -20.18
C ALA A 212 14.06 1.12 -20.66
N ALA A 213 14.26 0.13 -19.77
CA ALA A 213 14.91 -1.13 -20.11
C ALA A 213 14.16 -1.88 -21.20
N ALA A 214 12.84 -1.96 -21.13
CA ALA A 214 12.01 -2.59 -22.14
C ALA A 214 12.08 -1.86 -23.50
N ALA A 215 12.22 -0.53 -23.46
CA ALA A 215 12.36 0.30 -24.67
C ALA A 215 13.80 0.36 -25.22
N GLY A 216 14.80 -0.23 -24.53
CA GLY A 216 16.21 -0.16 -24.90
C GLY A 216 16.81 1.23 -24.80
N VAL A 217 16.29 2.09 -23.93
CA VAL A 217 16.76 3.47 -23.72
C VAL A 217 17.27 3.68 -22.30
N PRO A 218 18.27 4.57 -22.08
CA PRO A 218 18.76 4.84 -20.74
C PRO A 218 17.75 5.67 -19.93
N VAL A 219 17.65 5.36 -18.62
CA VAL A 219 16.86 6.12 -17.66
C VAL A 219 17.72 7.18 -16.96
N GLN A 220 17.14 8.35 -16.69
CA GLN A 220 17.81 9.41 -15.96
C GLN A 220 17.54 9.31 -14.46
N ILE A 221 18.60 9.22 -13.65
CA ILE A 221 18.51 9.24 -12.18
C ILE A 221 18.76 10.67 -11.68
N ARG A 222 17.74 11.27 -11.07
CA ARG A 222 17.78 12.68 -10.66
C ARG A 222 18.55 12.90 -9.37
N ASN A 223 18.31 12.06 -8.32
CA ASN A 223 18.88 12.19 -6.99
C ASN A 223 19.61 10.89 -6.57
N PRO A 224 20.79 10.58 -7.11
CA PRO A 224 21.45 9.29 -6.90
C PRO A 224 21.86 9.02 -5.44
N ARG A 225 22.04 10.07 -4.62
CA ARG A 225 22.45 9.97 -3.21
C ARG A 225 21.28 9.85 -2.23
N SER A 226 20.04 10.13 -2.65
CA SER A 226 18.87 9.95 -1.79
C SER A 226 18.72 8.49 -1.41
N THR A 227 18.36 8.24 -0.16
CA THR A 227 18.17 6.89 0.36
C THR A 227 16.70 6.56 0.49
N ARG A 228 16.33 5.31 0.25
CA ARG A 228 14.96 4.82 0.36
C ARG A 228 14.92 3.43 0.98
N PRO A 229 14.01 3.18 1.94
CA PRO A 229 13.78 1.86 2.50
C PRO A 229 12.83 1.06 1.59
N TRP A 230 13.38 0.44 0.54
CA TRP A 230 12.61 -0.32 -0.43
C TRP A 230 12.06 -1.61 0.17
N GLN A 231 10.81 -1.93 -0.16
CA GLN A 231 10.17 -3.21 0.15
C GLN A 231 9.31 -3.70 -0.99
N HIS A 232 9.20 -5.02 -1.13
CA HIS A 232 8.30 -5.63 -2.12
C HIS A 232 6.85 -5.40 -1.71
N VAL A 233 5.95 -5.29 -2.70
CA VAL A 233 4.52 -5.03 -2.47
C VAL A 233 3.87 -6.07 -1.54
N LEU A 234 4.32 -7.30 -1.56
CA LEU A 234 3.81 -8.39 -0.72
C LEU A 234 4.12 -8.18 0.78
N GLU A 235 5.19 -7.45 1.11
CA GLU A 235 5.54 -7.16 2.51
C GLU A 235 4.43 -6.39 3.23
N PRO A 236 4.08 -5.16 2.83
CA PRO A 236 3.03 -4.45 3.52
C PRO A 236 1.65 -5.09 3.34
N LEU A 237 1.39 -5.78 2.21
CA LEU A 237 0.12 -6.48 2.01
C LEU A 237 -0.09 -7.61 3.01
N SER A 238 0.96 -8.38 3.36
CA SER A 238 0.88 -9.38 4.43
C SER A 238 0.53 -8.75 5.79
N GLY A 239 1.11 -7.58 6.08
CA GLY A 239 0.80 -6.81 7.28
C GLY A 239 -0.65 -6.30 7.30
N TYR A 240 -1.17 -5.82 6.16
CA TYR A 240 -2.56 -5.36 6.05
C TYR A 240 -3.55 -6.50 6.27
N LEU A 241 -3.29 -7.66 5.67
CA LEU A 241 -4.10 -8.86 5.86
C LEU A 241 -4.04 -9.37 7.31
N LEU A 242 -2.86 -9.36 7.94
CA LEU A 242 -2.71 -9.76 9.33
C LEU A 242 -3.44 -8.80 10.28
N LEU A 243 -3.34 -7.49 10.04
CA LEU A 243 -4.12 -6.49 10.80
C LEU A 243 -5.62 -6.72 10.60
N GLY A 244 -6.07 -6.94 9.37
CA GLY A 244 -7.46 -7.26 9.05
C GLY A 244 -7.97 -8.51 9.76
N GLU A 245 -7.16 -9.57 9.84
CA GLU A 245 -7.45 -10.78 10.63
C GLU A 245 -7.70 -10.45 12.10
N LYS A 246 -6.82 -9.67 12.72
CA LYS A 246 -6.96 -9.26 14.13
C LYS A 246 -8.23 -8.49 14.39
N LEU A 247 -8.56 -7.53 13.52
CA LEU A 247 -9.77 -6.74 13.66
C LEU A 247 -11.04 -7.58 13.42
N LEU A 248 -11.06 -8.48 12.44
CA LEU A 248 -12.18 -9.41 12.20
C LEU A 248 -12.41 -10.39 13.37
N LYS A 249 -11.36 -10.74 14.11
CA LYS A 249 -11.45 -11.55 15.33
C LYS A 249 -11.96 -10.75 16.55
N GLY A 250 -12.21 -9.45 16.41
CA GLY A 250 -12.66 -8.59 17.49
C GLY A 250 -11.54 -8.22 18.48
N GLU A 251 -10.28 -8.40 18.10
CA GLU A 251 -9.12 -8.08 18.93
C GLU A 251 -8.91 -6.56 18.97
N LYS A 252 -9.67 -5.88 19.83
CA LYS A 252 -9.77 -4.41 19.92
C LYS A 252 -8.44 -3.69 20.16
N ASP A 253 -7.46 -4.35 20.76
CA ASP A 253 -6.14 -3.79 21.05
C ASP A 253 -5.30 -3.55 19.78
N PHE A 254 -5.75 -4.07 18.64
CA PHE A 254 -5.15 -3.83 17.34
C PHE A 254 -5.80 -2.67 16.56
N ALA A 255 -6.87 -2.07 17.08
CA ALA A 255 -7.53 -0.92 16.47
C ALA A 255 -6.72 0.37 16.66
N GLU A 256 -5.53 0.43 16.05
CA GLU A 256 -4.54 1.52 16.14
C GLU A 256 -3.81 1.74 14.80
N GLY A 257 -2.81 2.66 14.81
CA GLY A 257 -1.88 2.84 13.69
C GLY A 257 -0.72 1.84 13.76
N TRP A 258 -0.26 1.36 12.60
CA TRP A 258 0.79 0.35 12.45
C TRP A 258 1.75 0.70 11.33
N ASN A 259 3.05 0.58 11.60
CA ASN A 259 4.11 0.77 10.63
C ASN A 259 4.53 -0.57 10.02
N PHE A 260 4.61 -0.61 8.68
CA PHE A 260 5.10 -1.76 7.92
C PHE A 260 6.23 -1.31 6.98
N GLY A 261 7.44 -1.68 7.29
CA GLY A 261 8.65 -1.35 6.54
C GLY A 261 9.57 -2.54 6.38
N PRO A 262 10.65 -2.40 5.62
CA PRO A 262 11.57 -3.51 5.36
C PRO A 262 12.20 -4.05 6.65
N ALA A 263 12.48 -5.37 6.67
CA ALA A 263 13.01 -6.08 7.83
C ALA A 263 14.45 -5.67 8.25
N HIS A 264 15.17 -5.03 7.34
CA HIS A 264 16.56 -4.63 7.54
C HIS A 264 16.71 -3.11 7.47
N ASP A 265 17.83 -2.61 7.97
CA ASP A 265 18.25 -1.20 7.78
C ASP A 265 18.52 -0.85 6.30
N GLY A 266 17.84 -1.54 5.40
CA GLY A 266 17.95 -1.51 3.95
C GLY A 266 17.73 -0.12 3.33
N THR A 267 18.26 0.89 4.01
CA THR A 267 18.36 2.24 3.51
C THR A 267 19.47 2.26 2.48
N ILE A 268 19.12 1.98 1.23
CA ILE A 268 20.07 2.02 0.11
C ILE A 268 19.82 3.26 -0.74
N THR A 269 20.87 3.75 -1.35
CA THR A 269 20.81 4.90 -2.23
C THR A 269 20.06 4.55 -3.52
N VAL A 270 19.54 5.57 -4.18
CA VAL A 270 18.94 5.44 -5.51
C VAL A 270 19.94 4.86 -6.52
N ALA A 271 21.24 5.23 -6.41
CA ALA A 271 22.30 4.67 -7.25
C ALA A 271 22.51 3.18 -7.02
N GLU A 272 22.54 2.72 -5.77
CA GLU A 272 22.66 1.29 -5.42
C GLU A 272 21.41 0.51 -5.84
N THR A 273 20.22 1.08 -5.70
CA THR A 273 18.97 0.52 -6.22
C THR A 273 19.05 0.27 -7.71
N ALA A 274 19.49 1.27 -8.44
CA ALA A 274 19.64 1.18 -9.89
C ALA A 274 20.68 0.15 -10.30
N ALA A 275 21.82 0.08 -9.62
CA ALA A 275 22.84 -0.94 -9.83
C ALA A 275 22.33 -2.35 -9.54
N SER A 276 21.48 -2.50 -8.51
CA SER A 276 20.86 -3.80 -8.16
C SER A 276 19.88 -4.26 -9.24
N LEU A 277 19.04 -3.37 -9.74
CA LEU A 277 18.12 -3.69 -10.84
C LEU A 277 18.87 -3.98 -12.16
N ALA A 278 19.96 -3.27 -12.45
CA ALA A 278 20.81 -3.55 -13.62
C ALA A 278 21.47 -4.94 -13.54
N ARG A 279 21.81 -5.44 -12.35
CA ARG A 279 22.27 -6.83 -12.19
C ARG A 279 21.19 -7.86 -12.45
N CYS A 280 19.91 -7.51 -12.20
CA CYS A 280 18.79 -8.40 -12.44
C CYS A 280 18.31 -8.39 -13.91
N TRP A 281 18.49 -7.26 -14.59
CA TRP A 281 18.14 -7.09 -15.99
C TRP A 281 19.16 -6.18 -16.69
N ASP A 282 20.02 -6.78 -17.52
CA ASP A 282 21.15 -6.15 -18.23
C ASP A 282 20.75 -5.02 -19.20
N ALA A 283 19.49 -4.99 -19.63
CA ALA A 283 18.94 -3.88 -20.43
C ALA A 283 18.75 -2.57 -19.62
N VAL A 284 18.87 -2.59 -18.30
CA VAL A 284 18.77 -1.38 -17.47
C VAL A 284 20.04 -0.53 -17.64
N GLN A 285 19.92 0.56 -18.36
CA GLN A 285 21.00 1.55 -18.56
C GLN A 285 20.68 2.85 -17.83
N ILE A 286 21.68 3.42 -17.17
CA ILE A 286 21.51 4.56 -16.27
C ILE A 286 22.33 5.73 -16.78
N THR A 287 21.74 6.92 -16.75
CA THR A 287 22.44 8.20 -16.92
C THR A 287 22.15 9.14 -15.78
N THR A 288 23.12 9.95 -15.39
CA THR A 288 22.97 10.99 -14.37
C THR A 288 23.01 12.34 -15.04
N PRO A 289 21.89 13.05 -15.18
CA PRO A 289 21.88 14.40 -15.76
C PRO A 289 22.55 15.40 -14.82
N PRO A 290 22.96 16.56 -15.35
CA PRO A 290 23.33 17.71 -14.48
C PRO A 290 22.19 18.03 -13.50
N GLN A 291 22.55 18.42 -12.28
CA GLN A 291 21.54 18.82 -11.28
C GLN A 291 20.74 20.04 -11.79
N THR A 292 19.42 19.88 -11.82
CA THR A 292 18.48 20.97 -12.08
C THR A 292 17.65 21.24 -10.83
N ASP A 293 17.12 22.44 -10.68
CA ASP A 293 16.18 22.77 -9.60
C ASP A 293 14.98 21.83 -9.65
N GLN A 294 14.78 21.05 -8.58
CA GLN A 294 13.70 20.10 -8.44
C GLN A 294 12.86 20.45 -7.21
N PRO A 295 11.54 20.18 -7.20
CA PRO A 295 10.73 20.29 -6.00
C PRO A 295 11.35 19.49 -4.85
N HIS A 296 11.19 19.99 -3.63
CA HIS A 296 11.72 19.34 -2.44
C HIS A 296 11.17 17.90 -2.33
N GLU A 297 12.07 16.95 -2.21
CA GLU A 297 11.79 15.56 -1.90
C GLU A 297 12.62 15.15 -0.69
N ALA A 298 12.01 14.56 0.33
CA ALA A 298 12.70 14.12 1.53
C ALA A 298 13.88 13.20 1.18
N CYS A 299 15.06 13.50 1.72
CA CYS A 299 16.25 12.67 1.52
C CYS A 299 16.26 11.43 2.40
N LEU A 300 15.74 11.53 3.63
CA LEU A 300 15.72 10.46 4.61
C LEU A 300 14.32 10.32 5.23
N LEU A 301 13.74 9.14 5.10
CA LEU A 301 12.48 8.76 5.74
C LEU A 301 12.49 7.25 5.99
N LYS A 302 12.34 6.86 7.25
CA LYS A 302 12.39 5.46 7.70
C LYS A 302 11.32 5.23 8.76
N LEU A 303 10.68 4.07 8.74
CA LEU A 303 9.72 3.63 9.76
C LEU A 303 10.41 2.76 10.82
N ASP A 304 10.04 2.95 12.09
CA ASP A 304 10.28 1.98 13.15
C ASP A 304 9.10 1.00 13.16
N CYS A 305 9.39 -0.28 12.94
CA CYS A 305 8.40 -1.35 12.86
C CYS A 305 8.41 -2.27 14.08
N ALA A 306 9.09 -1.89 15.17
CA ALA A 306 9.20 -2.70 16.39
C ALA A 306 7.83 -3.10 16.95
N LYS A 307 6.85 -2.17 16.93
CA LYS A 307 5.47 -2.44 17.38
C LYS A 307 4.81 -3.57 16.57
N ALA A 308 4.95 -3.57 15.24
CA ALA A 308 4.40 -4.63 14.40
C ALA A 308 5.10 -5.97 14.65
N ALA A 309 6.41 -5.96 14.85
CA ALA A 309 7.18 -7.16 15.18
C ALA A 309 6.79 -7.76 16.54
N GLU A 310 6.65 -6.93 17.57
CA GLU A 310 6.37 -7.38 18.93
C GLU A 310 4.91 -7.79 19.15
N ARG A 311 3.95 -7.02 18.62
CA ARG A 311 2.53 -7.20 18.96
C ARG A 311 1.75 -7.94 17.88
N LEU A 312 2.02 -7.70 16.58
CA LEU A 312 1.42 -8.44 15.47
C LEU A 312 2.22 -9.71 15.12
N LEU A 313 3.44 -9.85 15.62
CA LEU A 313 4.40 -10.88 15.20
C LEU A 313 4.65 -10.83 13.68
N TRP A 314 4.56 -9.62 13.12
CA TRP A 314 4.81 -9.38 11.71
C TRP A 314 6.28 -9.04 11.48
N HIS A 315 6.89 -9.74 10.56
CA HIS A 315 8.26 -9.51 10.12
C HIS A 315 8.32 -9.54 8.60
N GLY A 316 9.17 -8.70 8.01
CA GLY A 316 9.45 -8.78 6.59
C GLY A 316 10.06 -10.13 6.19
N VAL A 317 9.74 -10.59 5.00
CA VAL A 317 10.13 -11.92 4.50
C VAL A 317 11.32 -11.84 3.55
N LEU A 318 11.36 -10.83 2.70
CA LEU A 318 12.34 -10.72 1.62
C LEU A 318 13.55 -9.88 2.02
N THR A 319 14.72 -10.25 1.51
CA THR A 319 15.89 -9.38 1.54
C THR A 319 15.76 -8.26 0.50
N PRO A 320 16.57 -7.19 0.57
CA PRO A 320 16.60 -6.18 -0.49
C PRO A 320 16.91 -6.77 -1.88
N GLU A 321 17.86 -7.70 -1.96
CA GLU A 321 18.23 -8.37 -3.20
C GLU A 321 17.05 -9.14 -3.80
N GLU A 322 16.33 -9.92 -2.97
CA GLU A 322 15.14 -10.65 -3.40
C GLU A 322 14.02 -9.72 -3.85
N THR A 323 13.85 -8.59 -3.17
CA THR A 323 12.88 -7.56 -3.53
C THR A 323 13.14 -7.02 -4.96
N PHE A 324 14.39 -6.68 -5.28
CA PHE A 324 14.76 -6.23 -6.63
C PHE A 324 14.67 -7.35 -7.66
N GLN A 325 15.11 -8.55 -7.30
CA GLN A 325 15.06 -9.71 -8.18
C GLN A 325 13.63 -10.04 -8.60
N LEU A 326 12.71 -10.17 -7.64
CA LEU A 326 11.29 -10.45 -7.94
C LEU A 326 10.67 -9.34 -8.78
N THR A 327 10.96 -8.07 -8.45
CA THR A 327 10.46 -6.93 -9.22
C THR A 327 10.96 -6.99 -10.67
N ALA A 328 12.27 -7.12 -10.89
CA ALA A 328 12.84 -7.18 -12.23
C ALA A 328 12.37 -8.41 -13.02
N GLN A 329 12.28 -9.58 -12.37
CA GLN A 329 11.78 -10.81 -13.00
C GLN A 329 10.35 -10.65 -13.52
N TRP A 330 9.47 -9.99 -12.74
CA TRP A 330 8.10 -9.77 -13.16
C TRP A 330 8.02 -8.94 -14.44
N TYR A 331 8.76 -7.80 -14.50
CA TYR A 331 8.77 -6.97 -15.70
C TYR A 331 9.46 -7.65 -16.89
N LYS A 332 10.54 -8.38 -16.65
CA LYS A 332 11.24 -9.13 -17.68
C LYS A 332 10.32 -10.19 -18.30
N ALA A 333 9.60 -10.95 -17.47
CA ALA A 333 8.64 -11.94 -17.95
C ALA A 333 7.49 -11.28 -18.72
N PHE A 334 6.98 -10.14 -18.24
CA PHE A 334 5.93 -9.40 -18.94
C PHE A 334 6.37 -8.89 -20.31
N TYR A 335 7.50 -8.20 -20.39
CA TYR A 335 7.94 -7.55 -21.64
C TYR A 335 8.55 -8.53 -22.66
N LEU A 336 9.26 -9.56 -22.21
CA LEU A 336 9.99 -10.47 -23.10
C LEU A 336 9.26 -11.78 -23.35
N GLU A 337 8.44 -12.25 -22.40
CA GLU A 337 7.81 -13.58 -22.48
C GLU A 337 6.28 -13.49 -22.50
N HIS A 338 5.71 -12.29 -22.36
CA HIS A 338 4.25 -12.05 -22.23
C HIS A 338 3.60 -12.87 -21.11
N LYS A 339 4.32 -13.05 -20.00
CA LYS A 339 3.87 -13.78 -18.81
C LYS A 339 3.65 -12.83 -17.63
N LEU A 340 2.67 -13.16 -16.80
CA LEU A 340 2.38 -12.47 -15.54
C LEU A 340 2.80 -13.36 -14.39
N LEU A 341 3.71 -12.89 -13.53
CA LEU A 341 4.22 -13.67 -12.40
C LEU A 341 3.55 -13.35 -11.07
N THR A 342 2.44 -12.61 -11.08
CA THR A 342 1.79 -12.13 -9.86
C THR A 342 1.38 -13.25 -8.92
N ARG A 343 0.69 -14.27 -9.42
CA ARG A 343 0.20 -15.41 -8.61
C ARG A 343 1.35 -16.29 -8.12
N GLU A 344 2.34 -16.52 -8.95
CA GLU A 344 3.55 -17.28 -8.65
C GLU A 344 4.37 -16.57 -7.56
N GLN A 345 4.52 -15.25 -7.64
CA GLN A 345 5.25 -14.47 -6.64
C GLN A 345 4.53 -14.43 -5.29
N ILE A 346 3.19 -14.37 -5.27
CA ILE A 346 2.42 -14.53 -4.02
C ILE A 346 2.70 -15.92 -3.41
N THR A 347 2.63 -16.98 -4.21
CA THR A 347 2.90 -18.35 -3.73
C THR A 347 4.33 -18.49 -3.21
N PHE A 348 5.31 -17.95 -3.93
CA PHE A 348 6.72 -17.93 -3.50
C PHE A 348 6.90 -17.20 -2.16
N TYR A 349 6.29 -16.02 -2.02
CA TYR A 349 6.35 -15.22 -0.80
C TYR A 349 5.76 -15.97 0.40
N ILE A 350 4.62 -16.64 0.22
CA ILE A 350 3.96 -17.45 1.25
C ILE A 350 4.87 -18.61 1.67
N SER A 351 5.42 -19.40 0.73
CA SER A 351 6.35 -20.49 1.02
C SER A 351 7.54 -20.00 1.86
N LYS A 352 8.10 -18.87 1.48
CA LYS A 352 9.22 -18.28 2.22
C LYS A 352 8.85 -17.84 3.63
N ALA A 353 7.65 -17.30 3.81
CA ALA A 353 7.12 -16.95 5.13
C ALA A 353 6.86 -18.21 5.99
N GLU A 354 6.40 -19.31 5.40
CA GLU A 354 6.24 -20.60 6.06
C GLU A 354 7.59 -21.17 6.52
N GLU A 355 8.60 -21.14 5.67
CA GLU A 355 9.97 -21.58 6.02
C GLU A 355 10.54 -20.79 7.20
N ARG A 356 10.18 -19.50 7.33
CA ARG A 356 10.55 -18.64 8.47
C ARG A 356 9.66 -18.84 9.70
N GLY A 357 8.64 -19.67 9.62
CA GLY A 357 7.73 -19.97 10.72
C GLY A 357 6.79 -18.83 11.10
N LEU A 358 6.48 -17.92 10.18
CA LEU A 358 5.60 -16.78 10.46
C LEU A 358 4.17 -17.24 10.77
N THR A 359 3.57 -16.69 11.82
CA THR A 359 2.30 -17.16 12.38
C THR A 359 1.11 -17.03 11.44
N TRP A 360 1.11 -16.00 10.60
CA TRP A 360 0.02 -15.72 9.65
C TRP A 360 -0.09 -16.71 8.47
N THR A 361 0.92 -17.56 8.27
CA THR A 361 0.90 -18.60 7.23
C THR A 361 -0.01 -19.78 7.56
N LYS A 362 -0.35 -19.92 8.84
CA LYS A 362 -1.21 -21.01 9.35
C LYS A 362 -2.69 -20.77 9.14
#